data_8932a8a405d11383e95aedf86c7fc28a
#
_entry.id   8932a8a405d11383e95aedf86c7fc28a
#
_cell.length_a   1.000
_cell.length_b   1.000
_cell.length_c   1.000
_cell.angle_alpha   90.00
_cell.angle_beta   90.00
_cell.angle_gamma   90.00
#
_symmetry.space_group_name_H-M   'P 1'
#
loop_
_entity.id
_entity.type
_entity.pdbx_description
1 polymer ?
#
loop_
_entity_poly.entity_id
_entity_poly.type
_entity_poly.pdbx_seq_one_letter_code
_entity_poly.pdbx_strand_id
1 'polypeptide(L)'
;GLGDGRLAAGLKPAPTNFLNANLMQEISPFQAYNTIKLGVEGTAMQSFATLSDKEIWDLAFYIKSLRFTTQADQYTELQQKFDLANNTVNLEEVATLSDVELLKSLRNDYSADTELLLTALRTQFPGDNAQKYSLDKARNYLKSALQNYTSGRYSPAREDALAAYLEGIEPSEARLKANAPAFTASLEQQMFEIREIIENKGDKA
;
A
#
# COMPACT_ATOMS: atom_id res chain seq x y z
N GLY A 1 6.16 -17.69 1.62
CA GLY A 1 6.96 -17.05 2.66
C GLY A 1 7.70 -18.02 3.58
N LEU A 2 7.44 -19.36 3.50
CA LEU A 2 8.06 -20.36 4.40
C LEU A 2 9.54 -20.66 4.09
N GLY A 3 10.05 -20.27 2.92
CA GLY A 3 11.39 -20.63 2.48
C GLY A 3 11.54 -22.07 2.00
N ASP A 4 10.42 -22.74 1.70
CA ASP A 4 10.29 -24.15 1.31
C ASP A 4 10.02 -24.35 -0.18
N GLY A 5 10.28 -23.32 -0.98
CA GLY A 5 10.12 -23.38 -2.42
C GLY A 5 10.99 -24.47 -3.07
N ARG A 6 10.59 -24.91 -4.26
CA ARG A 6 11.22 -26.00 -5.01
C ARG A 6 12.74 -25.85 -5.17
N LEU A 7 13.26 -24.63 -5.20
CA LEU A 7 14.68 -24.32 -5.30
C LEU A 7 15.40 -24.27 -3.94
N ALA A 8 14.66 -24.37 -2.82
CA ALA A 8 15.23 -24.30 -1.47
C ALA A 8 16.00 -25.58 -1.07
N ALA A 9 15.65 -26.72 -1.70
CA ALA A 9 16.27 -27.99 -1.40
C ALA A 9 17.79 -27.97 -1.68
N GLY A 10 18.59 -28.20 -0.64
CA GLY A 10 20.04 -28.23 -0.74
C GLY A 10 20.74 -26.89 -0.51
N LEU A 11 20.04 -25.78 -0.34
CA LEU A 11 20.63 -24.51 0.01
C LEU A 11 21.12 -24.51 1.48
N LYS A 12 22.32 -23.98 1.71
CA LYS A 12 22.92 -23.82 3.04
C LYS A 12 23.46 -22.40 3.19
N PRO A 13 22.99 -21.66 4.19
CA PRO A 13 21.84 -21.97 5.04
C PRO A 13 20.54 -22.12 4.24
N ALA A 14 19.51 -22.73 4.86
CA ALA A 14 18.17 -22.77 4.27
C ALA A 14 17.61 -21.35 4.13
N PRO A 15 16.74 -21.09 3.13
CA PRO A 15 16.10 -19.78 2.98
C PRO A 15 15.31 -19.36 4.22
N THR A 16 15.30 -18.08 4.49
CA THR A 16 14.58 -17.49 5.63
C THR A 16 13.08 -17.75 5.53
N ASN A 17 12.48 -18.22 6.62
CA ASN A 17 11.04 -18.28 6.78
C ASN A 17 10.51 -16.90 7.19
N PHE A 18 9.94 -16.16 6.26
CA PHE A 18 9.38 -14.83 6.48
C PHE A 18 8.07 -14.81 7.29
N LEU A 19 7.48 -15.98 7.56
CA LEU A 19 6.33 -16.12 8.45
C LEU A 19 6.72 -16.34 9.90
N ASN A 20 8.01 -16.56 10.18
CA ASN A 20 8.52 -16.71 11.54
C ASN A 20 8.53 -15.35 12.25
N ALA A 21 7.51 -15.11 13.09
CA ALA A 21 7.32 -13.85 13.80
C ALA A 21 8.53 -13.51 14.69
N ASN A 22 9.10 -14.50 15.41
CA ASN A 22 10.21 -14.28 16.33
C ASN A 22 11.48 -13.79 15.59
N LEU A 23 11.70 -14.28 14.38
CA LEU A 23 12.83 -13.85 13.57
C LEU A 23 12.53 -12.50 12.91
N MET A 24 11.37 -12.38 12.29
CA MET A 24 11.05 -11.22 11.45
C MET A 24 10.77 -9.95 12.26
N GLN A 25 10.38 -10.06 13.54
CA GLN A 25 10.16 -8.89 14.39
C GLN A 25 11.45 -8.12 14.70
N GLU A 26 12.63 -8.78 14.66
CA GLU A 26 13.93 -8.18 14.93
C GLU A 26 14.57 -7.52 13.69
N ILE A 27 14.04 -7.82 12.50
CA ILE A 27 14.57 -7.33 11.22
C ILE A 27 13.81 -6.07 10.81
N SER A 28 14.53 -4.97 10.54
CA SER A 28 13.92 -3.77 9.96
C SER A 28 13.76 -3.91 8.45
N PRO A 29 12.85 -3.12 7.81
CA PRO A 29 12.79 -3.02 6.34
C PRO A 29 14.14 -2.62 5.72
N PHE A 30 14.89 -1.72 6.37
CA PHE A 30 16.21 -1.30 5.91
C PHE A 30 17.24 -2.43 5.92
N GLN A 31 17.23 -3.30 6.94
CA GLN A 31 18.08 -4.49 6.95
C GLN A 31 17.70 -5.46 5.83
N ALA A 32 16.39 -5.65 5.59
CA ALA A 32 15.90 -6.45 4.47
C ALA A 32 16.33 -5.85 3.12
N TYR A 33 16.22 -4.52 2.95
CA TYR A 33 16.68 -3.79 1.77
C TYR A 33 18.18 -4.04 1.52
N ASN A 34 19.03 -3.89 2.54
CA ASN A 34 20.47 -4.13 2.39
C ASN A 34 20.77 -5.60 2.06
N THR A 35 20.07 -6.54 2.67
CA THR A 35 20.22 -7.98 2.38
C THR A 35 19.87 -8.29 0.92
N ILE A 36 18.80 -7.71 0.39
CA ILE A 36 18.42 -7.88 -1.02
C ILE A 36 19.47 -7.23 -1.93
N LYS A 37 19.83 -5.98 -1.64
CA LYS A 37 20.72 -5.19 -2.49
C LYS A 37 22.13 -5.80 -2.58
N LEU A 38 22.68 -6.21 -1.43
CA LEU A 38 24.08 -6.64 -1.33
C LEU A 38 24.24 -8.17 -1.43
N GLY A 39 23.17 -8.93 -1.18
CA GLY A 39 23.25 -10.37 -0.95
C GLY A 39 23.84 -10.69 0.42
N VAL A 40 24.15 -11.97 0.65
CA VAL A 40 24.78 -12.45 1.89
C VAL A 40 25.98 -13.31 1.54
N GLU A 41 27.16 -12.82 1.84
CA GLU A 41 28.43 -13.51 1.54
C GLU A 41 28.45 -14.92 2.15
N GLY A 42 29.01 -15.88 1.41
CA GLY A 42 29.07 -17.28 1.83
C GLY A 42 27.75 -18.05 1.75
N THR A 43 26.70 -17.47 1.20
CA THR A 43 25.39 -18.12 1.00
C THR A 43 24.96 -18.12 -0.46
N ALA A 44 23.81 -18.76 -0.76
CA ALA A 44 23.19 -18.72 -2.08
C ALA A 44 22.42 -17.39 -2.36
N MET A 45 22.32 -16.48 -1.38
CA MET A 45 21.66 -15.19 -1.54
C MET A 45 22.58 -14.23 -2.29
N GLN A 46 22.36 -14.12 -3.61
CA GLN A 46 23.11 -13.21 -4.47
C GLN A 46 22.66 -11.76 -4.25
N SER A 47 23.51 -10.82 -4.70
CA SER A 47 23.14 -9.40 -4.81
C SER A 47 22.09 -9.20 -5.91
N PHE A 48 21.07 -8.41 -5.61
CA PHE A 48 20.05 -7.91 -6.57
C PHE A 48 20.25 -6.42 -6.85
N ALA A 49 21.47 -5.93 -6.85
CA ALA A 49 21.80 -4.51 -7.11
C ALA A 49 21.42 -4.03 -8.52
N THR A 50 21.00 -4.92 -9.43
CA THR A 50 20.45 -4.59 -10.75
C THR A 50 19.02 -4.07 -10.69
N LEU A 51 18.29 -4.34 -9.60
CA LEU A 51 16.98 -3.74 -9.35
C LEU A 51 17.14 -2.28 -8.94
N SER A 52 16.15 -1.45 -9.26
CA SER A 52 16.11 -0.08 -8.78
C SER A 52 15.92 -0.04 -7.25
N ASP A 53 16.33 1.06 -6.62
CA ASP A 53 16.14 1.24 -5.18
C ASP A 53 14.65 1.12 -4.78
N LYS A 54 13.74 1.62 -5.65
CA LYS A 54 12.31 1.48 -5.44
C LYS A 54 11.87 0.02 -5.40
N GLU A 55 12.29 -0.80 -6.37
CA GLU A 55 11.93 -2.23 -6.41
C GLU A 55 12.47 -2.99 -5.19
N ILE A 56 13.68 -2.65 -4.75
CA ILE A 56 14.28 -3.26 -3.55
C ILE A 56 13.51 -2.86 -2.29
N TRP A 57 13.09 -1.59 -2.16
CA TRP A 57 12.24 -1.14 -1.06
C TRP A 57 10.87 -1.82 -1.08
N ASP A 58 10.23 -1.93 -2.24
CA ASP A 58 8.96 -2.63 -2.39
C ASP A 58 9.06 -4.09 -1.91
N LEU A 59 10.14 -4.78 -2.29
CA LEU A 59 10.43 -6.15 -1.82
C LEU A 59 10.68 -6.20 -0.31
N ALA A 60 11.45 -5.26 0.24
CA ALA A 60 11.76 -5.22 1.67
C ALA A 60 10.49 -5.05 2.51
N PHE A 61 9.61 -4.14 2.13
CA PHE A 61 8.32 -3.98 2.81
C PHE A 61 7.38 -5.16 2.57
N TYR A 62 7.36 -5.73 1.36
CA TYR A 62 6.56 -6.91 1.08
C TYR A 62 6.93 -8.11 1.97
N ILE A 63 8.21 -8.45 2.12
CA ILE A 63 8.62 -9.53 3.01
C ILE A 63 8.27 -9.23 4.46
N LYS A 64 8.34 -7.99 4.90
CA LYS A 64 7.93 -7.59 6.25
C LYS A 64 6.42 -7.76 6.47
N SER A 65 5.60 -7.54 5.45
CA SER A 65 4.16 -7.69 5.54
C SER A 65 3.69 -9.15 5.65
N LEU A 66 4.46 -10.10 5.14
CA LEU A 66 4.06 -11.50 5.00
C LEU A 66 3.65 -12.20 6.30
N ARG A 67 4.20 -11.78 7.44
CA ARG A 67 3.86 -12.36 8.74
C ARG A 67 2.55 -11.83 9.33
N PHE A 68 2.02 -10.73 8.80
CA PHE A 68 0.78 -10.13 9.24
C PHE A 68 -0.38 -10.66 8.41
N THR A 69 -1.26 -11.44 9.04
CA THR A 69 -2.46 -11.94 8.38
C THR A 69 -3.59 -10.92 8.57
N THR A 70 -4.04 -10.32 7.50
CA THR A 70 -5.18 -9.39 7.50
C THR A 70 -6.43 -10.11 7.03
N GLN A 71 -7.50 -10.04 7.83
CA GLN A 71 -8.83 -10.45 7.40
C GLN A 71 -9.48 -9.32 6.59
N ALA A 72 -10.33 -9.66 5.61
CA ALA A 72 -10.96 -8.68 4.74
C ALA A 72 -11.87 -7.67 5.49
N ASP A 73 -12.44 -8.08 6.61
CA ASP A 73 -13.27 -7.26 7.49
C ASP A 73 -12.45 -6.24 8.32
N GLN A 74 -11.18 -6.51 8.58
CA GLN A 74 -10.28 -5.62 9.30
C GLN A 74 -9.69 -4.50 8.40
N TYR A 75 -9.90 -4.58 7.09
CA TYR A 75 -9.24 -3.66 6.14
C TYR A 75 -9.58 -2.19 6.40
N THR A 76 -10.85 -1.88 6.68
CA THR A 76 -11.29 -0.49 6.95
C THR A 76 -10.69 0.05 8.25
N GLU A 77 -10.63 -0.79 9.29
CA GLU A 77 -10.02 -0.43 10.56
C GLU A 77 -8.51 -0.20 10.43
N LEU A 78 -7.81 -1.11 9.74
CA LEU A 78 -6.37 -0.96 9.45
C LEU A 78 -6.09 0.30 8.65
N GLN A 79 -6.97 0.67 7.71
CA GLN A 79 -6.84 1.89 6.93
C GLN A 79 -6.94 3.14 7.82
N GLN A 80 -7.93 3.21 8.70
CA GLN A 80 -8.09 4.33 9.65
C GLN A 80 -6.89 4.43 10.59
N LYS A 81 -6.37 3.30 11.07
CA LYS A 81 -5.17 3.25 11.92
C LYS A 81 -3.92 3.66 11.16
N PHE A 82 -3.79 3.27 9.89
CA PHE A 82 -2.68 3.72 9.04
C PHE A 82 -2.71 5.24 8.83
N ASP A 83 -3.86 5.82 8.50
CA ASP A 83 -4.02 7.26 8.31
C ASP A 83 -3.69 8.03 9.61
N LEU A 84 -4.10 7.50 10.77
CA LEU A 84 -3.73 8.07 12.06
C LEU A 84 -2.22 7.99 12.31
N ALA A 85 -1.61 6.83 12.12
CA ALA A 85 -0.20 6.60 12.37
C ALA A 85 0.69 7.36 11.36
N ASN A 86 0.30 7.43 10.10
CA ASN A 86 1.07 8.10 9.05
C ASN A 86 1.19 9.62 9.26
N ASN A 87 0.28 10.22 10.03
CA ASN A 87 0.37 11.64 10.43
C ASN A 87 1.29 11.88 11.62
N THR A 88 1.70 10.84 12.35
CA THR A 88 2.42 10.94 13.61
C THR A 88 3.76 10.20 13.58
N VAL A 89 3.83 9.07 12.89
CA VAL A 89 5.05 8.25 12.76
C VAL A 89 5.85 8.72 11.55
N ASN A 90 7.13 9.00 11.75
CA ASN A 90 8.02 9.37 10.66
C ASN A 90 8.25 8.16 9.74
N LEU A 91 8.17 8.37 8.42
CA LEU A 91 8.46 7.35 7.40
C LEU A 91 9.86 6.73 7.58
N GLU A 92 10.84 7.50 8.03
CA GLU A 92 12.19 7.04 8.33
C GLU A 92 12.17 5.99 9.45
N GLU A 93 11.38 6.18 10.52
CA GLU A 93 11.23 5.20 11.60
C GLU A 93 10.57 3.91 11.09
N VAL A 94 9.53 4.03 10.28
CA VAL A 94 8.88 2.87 9.66
C VAL A 94 9.85 2.06 8.80
N ALA A 95 10.77 2.71 8.10
CA ALA A 95 11.76 2.06 7.24
C ALA A 95 12.94 1.47 8.03
N THR A 96 13.41 2.15 9.07
CA THR A 96 14.67 1.81 9.74
C THR A 96 14.52 0.99 11.01
N LEU A 97 13.39 1.11 11.72
CA LEU A 97 13.14 0.37 12.95
C LEU A 97 12.63 -1.05 12.68
N SER A 98 13.09 -1.99 13.48
CA SER A 98 12.50 -3.33 13.62
C SER A 98 11.08 -3.23 14.20
N ASP A 99 10.31 -4.32 14.15
CA ASP A 99 8.95 -4.29 14.68
C ASP A 99 8.94 -4.12 16.20
N VAL A 100 9.94 -4.68 16.89
CA VAL A 100 10.11 -4.52 18.34
C VAL A 100 10.39 -3.06 18.70
N GLU A 101 11.30 -2.41 17.97
CA GLU A 101 11.65 -1.01 18.19
C GLU A 101 10.48 -0.07 17.85
N LEU A 102 9.81 -0.32 16.73
CA LEU A 102 8.64 0.47 16.30
C LEU A 102 7.48 0.34 17.28
N LEU A 103 7.19 -0.88 17.80
CA LEU A 103 6.20 -1.06 18.86
C LEU A 103 6.54 -0.28 20.12
N LYS A 104 7.82 -0.21 20.47
CA LYS A 104 8.27 0.56 21.64
C LYS A 104 8.04 2.07 21.42
N SER A 105 8.33 2.59 20.24
CA SER A 105 8.04 3.97 19.85
C SER A 105 6.53 4.23 19.92
N LEU A 106 5.72 3.39 19.25
CA LEU A 106 4.26 3.52 19.22
C LEU A 106 3.62 3.51 20.61
N ARG A 107 4.14 2.72 21.57
CA ARG A 107 3.62 2.67 22.95
C ARG A 107 3.84 3.95 23.74
N ASN A 108 4.83 4.74 23.38
CA ASN A 108 5.06 6.04 24.01
C ASN A 108 4.02 7.06 23.55
N ASP A 109 3.59 6.99 22.30
CA ASP A 109 2.71 7.96 21.67
C ASP A 109 1.22 7.54 21.72
N TYR A 110 0.98 6.22 21.78
CA TYR A 110 -0.36 5.61 21.75
C TYR A 110 -0.53 4.62 22.89
N SER A 111 -1.54 4.84 23.73
CA SER A 111 -1.82 3.99 24.89
C SER A 111 -2.59 2.70 24.56
N ALA A 112 -3.21 2.61 23.39
CA ALA A 112 -4.04 1.48 22.98
C ALA A 112 -3.80 1.09 21.49
N ASP A 113 -4.04 -0.17 21.14
CA ASP A 113 -4.04 -0.69 19.77
C ASP A 113 -2.69 -0.64 19.02
N THR A 114 -1.55 -0.59 19.74
CA THR A 114 -0.22 -0.48 19.11
C THR A 114 0.12 -1.64 18.18
N GLU A 115 -0.34 -2.86 18.47
CA GLU A 115 -0.17 -4.03 17.57
C GLU A 115 -0.96 -3.86 16.27
N LEU A 116 -2.16 -3.27 16.35
CA LEU A 116 -2.97 -2.99 15.17
C LEU A 116 -2.35 -1.84 14.34
N LEU A 117 -1.79 -0.81 15.01
CA LEU A 117 -1.03 0.25 14.36
C LEU A 117 0.22 -0.30 13.65
N LEU A 118 0.98 -1.17 14.30
CA LEU A 118 2.11 -1.86 13.67
C LEU A 118 1.66 -2.67 12.45
N THR A 119 0.59 -3.43 12.58
CA THR A 119 0.01 -4.21 11.48
C THR A 119 -0.36 -3.29 10.32
N ALA A 120 -1.04 -2.18 10.59
CA ALA A 120 -1.39 -1.18 9.59
C ALA A 120 -0.15 -0.62 8.88
N LEU A 121 0.87 -0.18 9.63
CA LEU A 121 2.12 0.36 9.09
C LEU A 121 2.93 -0.66 8.26
N ARG A 122 2.83 -1.95 8.57
CA ARG A 122 3.54 -3.02 7.85
C ARG A 122 2.77 -3.57 6.65
N THR A 123 1.44 -3.49 6.65
CA THR A 123 0.60 -4.07 5.59
C THR A 123 0.02 -3.04 4.62
N GLN A 124 -0.13 -1.78 5.06
CA GLN A 124 -0.68 -0.70 4.23
C GLN A 124 0.41 0.14 3.55
N PHE A 125 1.67 -0.26 3.64
CA PHE A 125 2.76 0.49 3.04
C PHE A 125 2.60 0.54 1.50
N PRO A 126 2.93 1.69 0.83
CA PRO A 126 2.65 1.93 -0.58
C PRO A 126 3.51 1.07 -1.52
N GLY A 127 3.20 -0.22 -1.60
CA GLY A 127 3.54 -1.10 -2.71
C GLY A 127 2.28 -1.32 -3.55
N ASP A 128 1.90 -2.56 -3.83
CA ASP A 128 0.66 -2.90 -4.55
C ASP A 128 -0.63 -2.45 -3.82
N ASN A 129 -0.58 -2.26 -2.50
CA ASN A 129 -1.72 -1.77 -1.72
C ASN A 129 -2.02 -0.29 -1.95
N ALA A 130 -1.05 0.56 -2.27
CA ALA A 130 -1.30 1.96 -2.61
C ALA A 130 -2.24 2.07 -3.83
N GLN A 131 -2.10 1.16 -4.79
CA GLN A 131 -2.96 1.12 -5.97
C GLN A 131 -4.37 0.62 -5.65
N LYS A 132 -4.50 -0.42 -4.83
CA LYS A 132 -5.81 -0.88 -4.36
C LYS A 132 -6.49 0.19 -3.52
N TYR A 133 -5.75 0.84 -2.63
CA TYR A 133 -6.23 1.97 -1.84
C TYR A 133 -6.65 3.15 -2.71
N SER A 134 -5.87 3.53 -3.68
CA SER A 134 -6.18 4.57 -4.63
C SER A 134 -7.47 4.26 -5.41
N LEU A 135 -7.64 3.02 -5.89
CA LEU A 135 -8.87 2.61 -6.59
C LEU A 135 -10.09 2.50 -5.66
N ASP A 136 -9.91 2.08 -4.41
CA ASP A 136 -11.00 2.08 -3.42
C ASP A 136 -11.40 3.52 -3.04
N LYS A 137 -10.44 4.44 -2.97
CA LYS A 137 -10.67 5.88 -2.83
C LYS A 137 -11.51 6.42 -4.01
N ALA A 138 -11.10 6.09 -5.25
CA ALA A 138 -11.87 6.43 -6.46
C ALA A 138 -13.31 5.93 -6.36
N ARG A 139 -13.50 4.68 -5.97
CA ARG A 139 -14.83 4.08 -5.82
C ARG A 139 -15.69 4.81 -4.78
N ASN A 140 -15.11 5.19 -3.65
CA ASN A 140 -15.81 5.90 -2.58
C ASN A 140 -16.22 7.31 -3.03
N TYR A 141 -15.32 8.05 -3.68
CA TYR A 141 -15.63 9.35 -4.25
C TYR A 141 -16.70 9.26 -5.34
N LEU A 142 -16.68 8.26 -6.24
CA LEU A 142 -17.72 8.06 -7.23
C LEU A 142 -19.09 7.73 -6.62
N LYS A 143 -19.14 6.97 -5.52
CA LYS A 143 -20.38 6.73 -4.78
C LYS A 143 -20.91 8.02 -4.18
N SER A 144 -20.06 8.83 -3.57
CA SER A 144 -20.43 10.14 -3.03
C SER A 144 -20.91 11.10 -4.13
N ALA A 145 -20.20 11.15 -5.27
CA ALA A 145 -20.59 11.92 -6.43
C ALA A 145 -22.00 11.54 -6.93
N LEU A 146 -22.29 10.25 -7.04
CA LEU A 146 -23.61 9.76 -7.44
C LEU A 146 -24.70 10.15 -6.43
N GLN A 147 -24.41 10.01 -5.12
CA GLN A 147 -25.35 10.41 -4.07
C GLN A 147 -25.62 11.92 -4.09
N ASN A 148 -24.60 12.74 -4.26
CA ASN A 148 -24.71 14.18 -4.36
C ASN A 148 -25.50 14.59 -5.63
N TYR A 149 -25.19 13.98 -6.77
CA TYR A 149 -25.88 14.22 -8.03
C TYR A 149 -27.37 13.88 -7.96
N THR A 150 -27.72 12.70 -7.43
CA THR A 150 -29.12 12.28 -7.28
C THR A 150 -29.91 13.14 -6.29
N SER A 151 -29.21 13.80 -5.36
CA SER A 151 -29.78 14.75 -4.39
C SER A 151 -29.82 16.19 -4.91
N GLY A 152 -29.47 16.44 -6.18
CA GLY A 152 -29.46 17.78 -6.79
C GLY A 152 -28.30 18.67 -6.34
N ARG A 153 -27.29 18.11 -5.62
CA ARG A 153 -26.11 18.82 -5.14
C ARG A 153 -24.97 18.71 -6.16
N TYR A 154 -25.06 19.47 -7.24
CA TYR A 154 -24.17 19.32 -8.39
C TYR A 154 -22.72 19.79 -8.13
N SER A 155 -22.50 20.86 -7.33
CA SER A 155 -21.14 21.30 -6.98
C SER A 155 -20.37 20.25 -6.17
N PRO A 156 -20.90 19.71 -5.05
CA PRO A 156 -20.25 18.58 -4.35
C PRO A 156 -20.09 17.35 -5.24
N ALA A 157 -21.04 17.05 -6.12
CA ALA A 157 -20.91 15.90 -7.03
C ALA A 157 -19.73 16.06 -8.00
N ARG A 158 -19.48 17.29 -8.49
CA ARG A 158 -18.34 17.60 -9.35
C ARG A 158 -17.02 17.50 -8.61
N GLU A 159 -16.96 18.04 -7.39
CA GLU A 159 -15.77 17.95 -6.53
C GLU A 159 -15.39 16.50 -6.25
N ASP A 160 -16.37 15.67 -5.88
CA ASP A 160 -16.17 14.25 -5.65
C ASP A 160 -15.72 13.50 -6.92
N ALA A 161 -16.30 13.79 -8.08
CA ALA A 161 -15.91 13.19 -9.35
C ALA A 161 -14.47 13.57 -9.76
N LEU A 162 -14.05 14.79 -9.49
CA LEU A 162 -12.69 15.26 -9.71
C LEU A 162 -11.72 14.59 -8.74
N ALA A 163 -12.06 14.51 -7.45
CA ALA A 163 -11.26 13.82 -6.43
C ALA A 163 -11.11 12.32 -6.74
N ALA A 164 -12.16 11.67 -7.27
CA ALA A 164 -12.10 10.29 -7.72
C ALA A 164 -11.01 10.08 -8.79
N TYR A 165 -10.85 11.01 -9.71
CA TYR A 165 -9.81 10.95 -10.72
C TYR A 165 -8.43 11.26 -10.13
N LEU A 166 -8.25 12.44 -9.53
CA LEU A 166 -6.95 12.95 -9.08
C LEU A 166 -6.32 12.11 -7.94
N GLU A 167 -7.15 11.70 -6.97
CA GLU A 167 -6.67 10.97 -5.79
C GLU A 167 -6.79 9.45 -5.92
N GLY A 168 -7.64 9.00 -6.84
CA GLY A 168 -7.98 7.59 -7.00
C GLY A 168 -7.38 6.93 -8.23
N ILE A 169 -7.54 7.50 -9.42
CA ILE A 169 -7.14 6.89 -10.69
C ILE A 169 -5.74 7.32 -11.12
N GLU A 170 -5.46 8.62 -11.13
CA GLU A 170 -4.20 9.20 -11.60
C GLU A 170 -2.95 8.57 -10.96
N PRO A 171 -2.90 8.31 -9.63
CA PRO A 171 -1.74 7.65 -9.01
C PRO A 171 -1.45 6.24 -9.56
N SER A 172 -2.47 5.58 -10.15
CA SER A 172 -2.35 4.24 -10.73
C SER A 172 -2.22 4.24 -12.25
N GLU A 173 -2.36 5.39 -12.90
CA GLU A 173 -2.54 5.52 -14.36
C GLU A 173 -1.35 4.97 -15.15
N ALA A 174 -0.12 5.30 -14.75
CA ALA A 174 1.08 4.83 -15.45
C ALA A 174 1.17 3.30 -15.49
N ARG A 175 0.82 2.62 -14.40
CA ARG A 175 0.81 1.15 -14.30
C ARG A 175 -0.36 0.54 -15.06
N LEU A 176 -1.53 1.18 -14.99
CA LEU A 176 -2.70 0.77 -15.76
C LEU A 176 -2.45 0.87 -17.26
N LYS A 177 -1.84 1.97 -17.73
CA LYS A 177 -1.44 2.15 -19.15
C LYS A 177 -0.44 1.09 -19.60
N ALA A 178 0.53 0.74 -18.75
CA ALA A 178 1.53 -0.28 -19.09
C ALA A 178 0.93 -1.70 -19.21
N ASN A 179 -0.03 -2.05 -18.35
CA ASN A 179 -0.56 -3.42 -18.27
C ASN A 179 -1.88 -3.61 -19.03
N ALA A 180 -2.70 -2.57 -19.19
CA ALA A 180 -4.03 -2.63 -19.80
C ALA A 180 -4.40 -1.33 -20.51
N PRO A 181 -3.70 -0.95 -21.59
CA PRO A 181 -3.85 0.36 -22.23
C PRO A 181 -5.27 0.62 -22.75
N ALA A 182 -5.94 -0.37 -23.34
CA ALA A 182 -7.30 -0.23 -23.83
C ALA A 182 -8.33 -0.02 -22.69
N PHE A 183 -8.15 -0.70 -21.56
CA PHE A 183 -8.97 -0.49 -20.36
C PHE A 183 -8.76 0.90 -19.79
N THR A 184 -7.52 1.38 -19.73
CA THR A 184 -7.19 2.71 -19.21
C THR A 184 -7.83 3.80 -20.05
N ALA A 185 -7.75 3.71 -21.39
CA ALA A 185 -8.40 4.66 -22.28
C ALA A 185 -9.93 4.69 -22.10
N SER A 186 -10.55 3.51 -21.92
CA SER A 186 -11.99 3.43 -21.64
C SER A 186 -12.34 4.06 -20.29
N LEU A 187 -11.52 3.85 -19.26
CA LEU A 187 -11.74 4.43 -17.93
C LEU A 187 -11.63 5.97 -17.96
N GLU A 188 -10.62 6.50 -18.63
CA GLU A 188 -10.42 7.94 -18.81
C GLU A 188 -11.64 8.57 -19.53
N GLN A 189 -12.12 7.91 -20.58
CA GLN A 189 -13.30 8.35 -21.32
C GLN A 189 -14.57 8.38 -20.43
N GLN A 190 -14.79 7.32 -19.63
CA GLN A 190 -15.92 7.26 -18.70
C GLN A 190 -15.84 8.35 -17.61
N MET A 191 -14.67 8.63 -17.09
CA MET A 191 -14.47 9.69 -16.11
C MET A 191 -14.71 11.07 -16.70
N PHE A 192 -14.35 11.28 -17.95
CA PHE A 192 -14.68 12.50 -18.69
C PHE A 192 -16.19 12.65 -18.86
N GLU A 193 -16.89 11.61 -19.31
CA GLU A 193 -18.35 11.60 -19.51
C GLU A 193 -19.12 11.87 -18.20
N ILE A 194 -18.69 11.29 -17.07
CA ILE A 194 -19.29 11.56 -15.76
C ILE A 194 -19.22 13.07 -15.42
N ARG A 195 -18.07 13.69 -15.64
CA ARG A 195 -17.88 15.13 -15.37
C ARG A 195 -18.77 15.98 -16.28
N GLU A 196 -18.82 15.67 -17.58
CA GLU A 196 -19.71 16.37 -18.54
C GLU A 196 -21.19 16.28 -18.14
N ILE A 197 -21.67 15.10 -17.69
CA ILE A 197 -23.04 14.90 -17.24
C ILE A 197 -23.35 15.79 -16.02
N ILE A 198 -22.43 15.89 -15.07
CA ILE A 198 -22.60 16.71 -13.86
C ILE A 198 -22.58 18.20 -14.21
N GLU A 199 -21.65 18.65 -15.04
CA GLU A 199 -21.52 20.05 -15.47
C GLU A 199 -22.77 20.52 -16.26
N ASN A 200 -23.23 19.74 -17.23
CA ASN A 200 -24.40 20.06 -18.04
C ASN A 200 -25.71 20.21 -17.25
N LYS A 201 -25.81 19.67 -16.03
CA LYS A 201 -26.97 19.88 -15.15
C LYS A 201 -26.74 20.98 -14.13
N GLY A 202 -25.50 21.21 -13.70
CA GLY A 202 -25.14 22.29 -12.80
C GLY A 202 -25.32 23.66 -13.41
N ASP A 203 -25.13 23.80 -14.73
CA ASP A 203 -25.31 25.05 -15.46
C ASP A 203 -26.81 25.40 -15.79
N LYS A 204 -27.74 24.49 -15.48
CA LYS A 204 -29.17 24.65 -15.72
C LYS A 204 -29.98 24.89 -14.43
N ALA A 205 -29.34 24.98 -13.30
CA ALA A 205 -29.93 25.26 -11.99
C ALA A 205 -29.50 26.62 -11.47
#